data_34d3e49b20f1b597ddcd1330265ccd00
#
_entry.id   34d3e49b20f1b597ddcd1330265ccd00
#
_cell.length_a   1.000
_cell.length_b   1.000
_cell.length_c   1.000
_cell.angle_alpha   90.00
_cell.angle_beta   90.00
_cell.angle_gamma   90.00
#
_symmetry.space_group_name_H-M   'P 1'
#
loop_
_entity.id
_entity.type
_entity.pdbx_description
1 polymer ?
#
loop_
_entity_poly.entity_id
_entity_poly.type
_entity_poly.pdbx_seq_one_letter_code
_entity_poly.pdbx_strand_id
1 'polypeptide(L)'
;MSLFSAVEMAPRDPILGLNEAFNADTRPGKINLGVGVYYNEEGRIPLLRAVQAAEKARIEVHAPRGYLPIEGIAAYDQGVRKLLFGNESELLAAGRVVTTQAVGGTGALKLGADFLKRLLPDATVAIXDPSWENHRALFEAAGFPVQNYRYYDAASNGVNRAGLLEDLNALPARSIVVLHACCHNPTGVDLELDDWKQVLDVLKAKGHVPFLDIAYQGFGNGIEEDAAAVRLFAQSGLSFFVSSSFSKSFSLYGERVGALSIVTESRDESARVLSQVKRVIRTNYSNPPTHGASVVSSVLNSPELRALWEQELGEMRDRIRDMRLAMVEQLAAHGAKRDFSFVGRQRGMFSYSGLTADQVERLKTEFGIYAVSTGRICVAALNKSNLETIT
;
A
#
# COMPACT_ATOMS: atom_id res chain seq x y z
N MET A 1 6.52 -1.38 -44.29
CA MET A 1 6.44 -2.05 -42.99
C MET A 1 5.77 -1.09 -42.01
N SER A 2 4.80 -1.59 -41.23
CA SER A 2 4.08 -0.74 -40.28
C SER A 2 4.98 -0.30 -39.15
N LEU A 3 4.77 0.93 -38.67
CA LEU A 3 5.45 1.44 -37.46
C LEU A 3 5.28 0.49 -36.29
N PHE A 4 4.13 -0.14 -36.22
CA PHE A 4 3.79 -0.95 -35.03
C PHE A 4 4.04 -2.43 -35.23
N SER A 5 4.70 -2.84 -36.33
CA SER A 5 4.89 -4.27 -36.59
C SER A 5 5.78 -4.95 -35.55
N ALA A 6 6.60 -4.19 -34.86
CA ALA A 6 7.47 -4.74 -33.78
C ALA A 6 6.81 -4.76 -32.40
N VAL A 7 5.59 -4.24 -32.28
CA VAL A 7 4.91 -4.19 -30.99
C VAL A 7 4.34 -5.56 -30.67
N GLU A 8 4.80 -6.14 -29.56
CA GLU A 8 4.33 -7.45 -29.11
C GLU A 8 3.12 -7.30 -28.22
N MET A 9 2.27 -8.31 -28.21
CA MET A 9 1.13 -8.34 -27.30
C MET A 9 1.66 -8.47 -25.88
N ALA A 10 1.27 -7.55 -24.99
CA ALA A 10 1.70 -7.60 -23.60
C ALA A 10 0.99 -8.76 -22.87
N PRO A 11 1.65 -9.34 -21.86
CA PRO A 11 0.98 -10.35 -21.06
C PRO A 11 -0.21 -9.76 -20.32
N ARG A 12 -1.21 -10.60 -20.08
CA ARG A 12 -2.40 -10.18 -19.37
C ARG A 12 -2.09 -9.96 -17.89
N ASP A 13 -2.65 -8.89 -17.32
CA ASP A 13 -2.51 -8.65 -15.89
C ASP A 13 -3.21 -9.76 -15.11
N PRO A 14 -2.53 -10.46 -14.17
CA PRO A 14 -3.15 -11.61 -13.49
C PRO A 14 -4.37 -11.24 -12.67
N ILE A 15 -4.36 -10.08 -12.02
CA ILE A 15 -5.50 -9.67 -11.18
C ILE A 15 -6.68 -9.26 -12.04
N LEU A 16 -6.43 -8.47 -13.07
CA LEU A 16 -7.49 -8.06 -14.00
C LEU A 16 -8.07 -9.28 -14.73
N GLY A 17 -7.20 -10.20 -15.13
CA GLY A 17 -7.66 -11.42 -15.80
C GLY A 17 -8.55 -12.27 -14.90
N LEU A 18 -8.19 -12.37 -13.62
CA LEU A 18 -8.99 -13.09 -12.66
C LEU A 18 -10.35 -12.43 -12.48
N ASN A 19 -10.37 -11.11 -12.42
CA ASN A 19 -11.62 -10.36 -12.27
C ASN A 19 -12.51 -10.53 -13.48
N GLU A 20 -11.93 -10.53 -14.68
CA GLU A 20 -12.69 -10.78 -15.90
C GLU A 20 -13.30 -12.18 -15.91
N ALA A 21 -12.53 -13.18 -15.48
CA ALA A 21 -13.03 -14.55 -15.39
C ALA A 21 -14.19 -14.66 -14.39
N PHE A 22 -14.05 -13.98 -13.25
CA PHE A 22 -15.11 -13.97 -12.25
C PHE A 22 -16.39 -13.37 -12.84
N ASN A 23 -16.26 -12.23 -13.52
CA ASN A 23 -17.43 -11.55 -14.07
C ASN A 23 -18.11 -12.39 -15.15
N ALA A 24 -17.34 -13.16 -15.91
CA ALA A 24 -17.89 -14.03 -16.96
C ALA A 24 -18.56 -15.28 -16.40
N ASP A 25 -18.23 -15.67 -15.18
CA ASP A 25 -18.82 -16.85 -14.55
C ASP A 25 -20.28 -16.57 -14.20
N THR A 26 -21.19 -17.42 -14.67
CA THR A 26 -22.61 -17.21 -14.46
C THR A 26 -23.17 -17.93 -13.24
N ARG A 27 -22.36 -18.69 -12.51
CA ARG A 27 -22.83 -19.42 -11.34
C ARG A 27 -23.29 -18.46 -10.25
N PRO A 28 -24.47 -18.69 -9.64
CA PRO A 28 -24.99 -17.72 -8.66
C PRO A 28 -24.22 -17.67 -7.34
N GLY A 29 -23.53 -18.73 -6.98
CA GLY A 29 -22.79 -18.79 -5.72
C GLY A 29 -21.33 -18.39 -5.84
N LYS A 30 -20.92 -17.78 -6.94
CA LYS A 30 -19.53 -17.42 -7.14
C LYS A 30 -19.06 -16.38 -6.11
N ILE A 31 -17.79 -16.47 -5.72
CA ILE A 31 -17.20 -15.61 -4.70
C ILE A 31 -15.84 -15.12 -5.20
N ASN A 32 -15.58 -13.83 -5.05
CA ASN A 32 -14.32 -13.24 -5.52
C ASN A 32 -13.44 -12.87 -4.34
N LEU A 33 -12.41 -13.67 -4.09
CA LEU A 33 -11.40 -13.39 -3.09
C LEU A 33 -10.10 -12.87 -3.70
N GLY A 34 -10.11 -12.58 -5.00
CA GLY A 34 -8.93 -12.06 -5.69
C GLY A 34 -8.88 -10.55 -5.79
N VAL A 35 -9.87 -9.87 -5.24
CA VAL A 35 -9.97 -8.41 -5.34
C VAL A 35 -8.91 -7.72 -4.48
N GLY A 36 -8.67 -6.45 -4.80
CA GLY A 36 -7.75 -5.63 -4.03
C GLY A 36 -8.43 -4.49 -3.29
N VAL A 37 -9.71 -4.65 -2.97
CA VAL A 37 -10.51 -3.62 -2.32
C VAL A 37 -11.22 -4.20 -1.11
N TYR A 38 -11.62 -3.30 -0.21
CA TYR A 38 -12.44 -3.68 0.94
C TYR A 38 -13.90 -3.77 0.52
N TYR A 39 -14.55 -4.87 0.88
CA TYR A 39 -16.00 -5.02 0.74
C TYR A 39 -16.63 -5.08 2.14
N ASN A 40 -17.77 -4.41 2.29
CA ASN A 40 -18.50 -4.45 3.55
C ASN A 40 -19.31 -5.74 3.65
N GLU A 41 -20.11 -5.85 4.72
CA GLU A 41 -20.87 -7.08 4.96
C GLU A 41 -21.85 -7.38 3.83
N GLU A 42 -22.30 -6.35 3.12
CA GLU A 42 -23.22 -6.51 1.98
C GLU A 42 -22.48 -6.80 0.67
N GLY A 43 -21.16 -6.94 0.71
CA GLY A 43 -20.38 -7.23 -0.48
C GLY A 43 -20.16 -6.03 -1.39
N ARG A 44 -20.15 -4.85 -0.85
CA ARG A 44 -20.01 -3.62 -1.62
C ARG A 44 -18.86 -2.77 -1.08
N ILE A 45 -18.27 -1.97 -1.97
CA ILE A 45 -17.31 -0.96 -1.55
C ILE A 45 -18.09 0.14 -0.82
N PRO A 46 -17.75 0.44 0.44
CA PRO A 46 -18.51 1.47 1.16
C PRO A 46 -18.16 2.87 0.69
N LEU A 47 -19.11 3.79 0.85
CA LEU A 47 -18.85 5.22 0.75
C LEU A 47 -18.91 5.77 2.16
N LEU A 48 -17.76 6.19 2.69
CA LEU A 48 -17.69 6.59 4.09
C LEU A 48 -18.51 7.85 4.38
N ARG A 49 -19.09 7.90 5.56
CA ARG A 49 -19.90 9.07 5.94
C ARG A 49 -19.05 10.34 6.04
N ALA A 50 -17.82 10.22 6.53
CA ALA A 50 -16.92 11.38 6.57
C ALA A 50 -16.64 11.91 5.17
N VAL A 51 -16.45 11.01 4.21
CA VAL A 51 -16.24 11.38 2.82
C VAL A 51 -17.48 12.07 2.25
N GLN A 52 -18.66 11.49 2.51
CA GLN A 52 -19.89 12.09 2.01
C GLN A 52 -20.09 13.52 2.52
N ALA A 53 -19.81 13.73 3.82
CA ALA A 53 -19.96 15.05 4.40
C ALA A 53 -18.98 16.05 3.77
N ALA A 54 -17.74 15.63 3.55
CA ALA A 54 -16.74 16.50 2.94
C ALA A 54 -17.12 16.83 1.49
N GLU A 55 -17.61 15.83 0.74
CA GLU A 55 -18.02 16.06 -0.63
C GLU A 55 -19.18 17.03 -0.73
N LYS A 56 -20.17 16.89 0.17
CA LYS A 56 -21.31 17.79 0.17
C LYS A 56 -20.87 19.23 0.44
N ALA A 57 -20.01 19.40 1.44
CA ALA A 57 -19.53 20.74 1.76
C ALA A 57 -18.74 21.34 0.58
N ARG A 58 -17.97 20.52 -0.11
CA ARG A 58 -17.20 21.00 -1.24
C ARG A 58 -18.08 21.47 -2.38
N ILE A 59 -19.14 20.73 -2.67
CA ILE A 59 -20.06 21.11 -3.74
C ILE A 59 -20.75 22.45 -3.41
N GLU A 60 -21.10 22.64 -2.14
CA GLU A 60 -21.83 23.85 -1.74
C GLU A 60 -20.99 25.13 -1.84
N VAL A 61 -19.66 24.99 -1.85
CA VAL A 61 -18.78 26.15 -2.01
C VAL A 61 -18.82 26.72 -3.43
N HIS A 62 -19.08 25.87 -4.42
CA HIS A 62 -19.12 26.29 -5.83
C HIS A 62 -17.79 26.86 -6.29
N ALA A 63 -16.67 26.27 -5.85
CA ALA A 63 -15.34 26.76 -6.21
C ALA A 63 -15.03 26.50 -7.68
N PRO A 64 -14.26 27.39 -8.31
CA PRO A 64 -13.81 27.11 -9.68
C PRO A 64 -12.85 25.94 -9.70
N ARG A 65 -12.71 25.35 -10.88
CA ARG A 65 -11.89 24.14 -11.08
C ARG A 65 -10.53 24.49 -11.67
N GLY A 66 -9.82 25.44 -11.04
CA GLY A 66 -8.50 25.85 -11.50
C GLY A 66 -7.43 24.81 -11.18
N TYR A 67 -6.28 24.97 -11.83
CA TYR A 67 -5.15 24.09 -11.57
C TYR A 67 -4.63 24.26 -10.14
N LEU A 68 -4.24 23.16 -9.54
CA LEU A 68 -3.52 23.20 -8.26
C LEU A 68 -2.06 23.59 -8.47
N PRO A 69 -1.38 23.99 -7.40
CA PRO A 69 0.09 24.05 -7.46
C PRO A 69 0.65 22.69 -7.86
N ILE A 70 1.85 22.69 -8.41
CA ILE A 70 2.49 21.46 -8.86
C ILE A 70 2.56 20.42 -7.73
N GLU A 71 2.89 20.89 -6.51
CA GLU A 71 3.00 19.99 -5.36
C GLU A 71 1.66 19.67 -4.69
N GLY A 72 0.57 20.25 -5.17
CA GLY A 72 -0.76 19.93 -4.68
C GLY A 72 -1.28 20.87 -3.62
N ILE A 73 -2.35 20.47 -2.97
CA ILE A 73 -3.03 21.27 -1.94
C ILE A 73 -2.16 21.32 -0.69
N ALA A 74 -1.81 22.53 -0.24
CA ALA A 74 -0.91 22.68 0.92
C ALA A 74 -1.46 22.03 2.18
N ALA A 75 -2.75 22.21 2.43
CA ALA A 75 -3.38 21.62 3.63
C ALA A 75 -3.41 20.10 3.56
N TYR A 76 -3.54 19.55 2.36
CA TYR A 76 -3.47 18.10 2.16
C TYR A 76 -2.05 17.61 2.48
N ASP A 77 -1.05 18.25 1.90
CA ASP A 77 0.34 17.83 2.12
C ASP A 77 0.70 17.90 3.60
N GLN A 78 0.25 18.95 4.30
CA GLN A 78 0.49 19.07 5.72
C GLN A 78 -0.22 17.98 6.51
N GLY A 79 -1.46 17.68 6.15
CA GLY A 79 -2.20 16.60 6.80
C GLY A 79 -1.53 15.26 6.64
N VAL A 80 -1.01 14.99 5.44
CA VAL A 80 -0.27 13.76 5.19
C VAL A 80 0.98 13.68 6.08
N ARG A 81 1.74 14.77 6.16
CA ARG A 81 2.94 14.77 7.00
C ARG A 81 2.60 14.45 8.46
N LYS A 82 1.55 15.07 8.98
CA LYS A 82 1.16 14.83 10.37
C LYS A 82 0.68 13.40 10.59
N LEU A 83 -0.03 12.84 9.63
CA LEU A 83 -0.53 11.47 9.73
C LEU A 83 0.62 10.47 9.75
N LEU A 84 1.63 10.69 8.92
CA LEU A 84 2.78 9.79 8.82
C LEU A 84 3.75 9.95 9.99
N PHE A 85 4.07 11.18 10.35
CA PHE A 85 5.17 11.46 11.27
C PHE A 85 4.73 11.86 12.68
N GLY A 86 3.45 12.19 12.84
CA GLY A 86 2.91 12.65 14.12
C GLY A 86 2.91 14.16 14.24
N ASN A 87 1.93 14.68 14.97
CA ASN A 87 1.75 16.13 15.10
C ASN A 87 2.95 16.81 15.77
N GLU A 88 3.65 16.09 16.64
CA GLU A 88 4.74 16.65 17.42
C GLU A 88 6.12 16.31 16.87
N SER A 89 6.18 15.86 15.61
CA SER A 89 7.44 15.45 15.00
C SER A 89 8.44 16.59 14.92
N GLU A 90 9.66 16.33 15.36
CA GLU A 90 10.75 17.28 15.23
C GLU A 90 11.13 17.50 13.77
N LEU A 91 10.97 16.48 12.93
CA LEU A 91 11.25 16.63 11.51
C LEU A 91 10.34 17.68 10.88
N LEU A 92 9.06 17.65 11.26
CA LEU A 92 8.10 18.62 10.71
C LEU A 92 8.43 20.04 11.19
N ALA A 93 8.74 20.18 12.49
CA ALA A 93 9.09 21.49 13.04
C ALA A 93 10.34 22.06 12.38
N ALA A 94 11.28 21.19 12.02
CA ALA A 94 12.54 21.63 11.39
C ALA A 94 12.44 21.80 9.88
N GLY A 95 11.28 21.52 9.27
CA GLY A 95 11.10 21.67 7.83
C GLY A 95 11.85 20.63 7.02
N ARG A 96 12.04 19.44 7.59
CA ARG A 96 12.86 18.41 6.98
C ARG A 96 12.06 17.37 6.19
N VAL A 97 10.78 17.59 6.00
CA VAL A 97 9.94 16.65 5.24
C VAL A 97 9.30 17.37 4.06
N VAL A 98 9.61 16.90 2.86
CA VAL A 98 8.96 17.35 1.63
C VAL A 98 7.80 16.42 1.35
N THR A 99 6.60 16.95 1.13
CA THR A 99 5.46 16.13 0.74
C THR A 99 4.81 16.75 -0.50
N THR A 100 4.52 15.90 -1.48
CA THR A 100 3.79 16.31 -2.67
C THR A 100 2.60 15.37 -2.88
N GLN A 101 1.47 15.96 -3.24
CA GLN A 101 0.30 15.20 -3.65
C GLN A 101 0.64 14.39 -4.90
N ALA A 102 0.11 13.17 -4.99
CA ALA A 102 0.40 12.29 -6.10
C ALA A 102 -0.86 11.58 -6.57
N VAL A 103 -0.80 11.01 -7.77
CA VAL A 103 -1.93 10.33 -8.40
C VAL A 103 -1.97 8.90 -7.86
N GLY A 104 -2.51 8.74 -6.67
CA GLY A 104 -2.53 7.48 -5.95
C GLY A 104 -1.17 7.09 -5.42
N GLY A 105 -1.12 5.94 -4.76
CA GLY A 105 0.15 5.39 -4.27
C GLY A 105 1.10 5.03 -5.40
N THR A 106 0.56 4.51 -6.50
CA THR A 106 1.38 4.21 -7.67
C THR A 106 2.06 5.47 -8.19
N GLY A 107 1.30 6.56 -8.29
CA GLY A 107 1.89 7.83 -8.73
C GLY A 107 2.99 8.31 -7.79
N ALA A 108 2.78 8.15 -6.48
CA ALA A 108 3.80 8.54 -5.51
C ALA A 108 5.08 7.72 -5.68
N LEU A 109 4.92 6.40 -5.82
CA LEU A 109 6.07 5.52 -6.03
C LEU A 109 6.84 5.89 -7.29
N LYS A 110 6.12 6.13 -8.38
CA LYS A 110 6.78 6.42 -9.66
C LYS A 110 7.48 7.78 -9.63
N LEU A 111 6.88 8.78 -8.96
CA LEU A 111 7.56 10.06 -8.79
C LEU A 111 8.87 9.89 -8.04
N GLY A 112 8.82 9.12 -6.95
CA GLY A 112 10.03 8.87 -6.18
C GLY A 112 11.07 8.10 -6.97
N ALA A 113 10.63 7.10 -7.74
CA ALA A 113 11.54 6.33 -8.57
C ALA A 113 12.20 7.20 -9.63
N ASP A 114 11.42 8.04 -10.30
CA ASP A 114 11.95 8.92 -11.34
C ASP A 114 12.94 9.92 -10.76
N PHE A 115 12.63 10.48 -9.59
CA PHE A 115 13.54 11.39 -8.92
C PHE A 115 14.83 10.68 -8.51
N LEU A 116 14.71 9.48 -7.93
CA LEU A 116 15.87 8.70 -7.52
C LEU A 116 16.76 8.33 -8.71
N LYS A 117 16.16 8.09 -9.89
CA LYS A 117 16.96 7.76 -11.06
C LYS A 117 17.88 8.91 -11.44
N ARG A 118 17.45 10.15 -11.22
CA ARG A 118 18.30 11.29 -11.48
C ARG A 118 19.46 11.40 -10.48
N LEU A 119 19.22 10.99 -9.22
CA LEU A 119 20.23 11.08 -8.17
C LEU A 119 21.19 9.91 -8.18
N LEU A 120 20.67 8.70 -8.43
CA LEU A 120 21.41 7.45 -8.32
C LEU A 120 21.17 6.63 -9.57
N PRO A 121 21.69 7.08 -10.72
CA PRO A 121 21.34 6.43 -11.99
C PRO A 121 21.81 4.97 -12.09
N ASP A 122 22.82 4.58 -11.30
CA ASP A 122 23.36 3.23 -11.37
C ASP A 122 22.92 2.34 -10.21
N ALA A 123 21.99 2.80 -9.37
CA ALA A 123 21.58 2.02 -8.21
C ALA A 123 20.76 0.79 -8.61
N THR A 124 20.79 -0.20 -7.75
CA THR A 124 19.91 -1.36 -7.81
C THR A 124 18.72 -1.10 -6.87
N VAL A 125 17.52 -1.54 -7.28
CA VAL A 125 16.35 -1.50 -6.41
C VAL A 125 16.08 -2.93 -5.93
N ALA A 126 15.84 -3.07 -4.62
CA ALA A 126 15.53 -4.37 -4.00
C ALA A 126 14.11 -4.34 -3.44
N ILE A 127 13.37 -5.40 -3.76
CA ILE A 127 11.97 -5.53 -3.31
C ILE A 127 11.76 -6.89 -2.64
N UNK A 128 10.83 -7.06 -1.74
CA UNK A 128 10.58 -8.06 -1.10
C UNK A 128 10.37 -9.14 -1.91
N ASP A 129 10.46 -10.34 -1.42
CA ASP A 129 10.04 -11.59 -2.04
C ASP A 129 9.05 -12.29 -1.12
N PRO A 130 7.76 -12.26 -1.37
CA PRO A 130 7.14 -11.54 -2.47
C PRO A 130 6.87 -10.07 -2.14
N SER A 131 6.51 -9.32 -3.15
CA SER A 131 6.12 -7.94 -3.02
C SER A 131 4.85 -7.71 -3.82
N TRP A 132 4.25 -6.53 -3.67
CA TRP A 132 3.17 -6.13 -4.57
C TRP A 132 3.74 -6.13 -5.99
N GLU A 133 3.03 -6.77 -6.91
CA GLU A 133 3.62 -7.05 -8.23
C GLU A 133 3.98 -5.77 -8.99
N ASN A 134 3.30 -4.65 -8.70
CA ASN A 134 3.59 -3.43 -9.43
C ASN A 134 4.89 -2.76 -8.98
N HIS A 135 5.44 -3.14 -7.83
CA HIS A 135 6.72 -2.56 -7.42
C HIS A 135 7.81 -2.81 -8.45
N ARG A 136 7.96 -4.07 -8.90
CA ARG A 136 8.97 -4.38 -9.92
C ARG A 136 8.71 -3.62 -11.20
N ALA A 137 7.47 -3.62 -11.66
CA ALA A 137 7.14 -3.00 -12.94
C ALA A 137 7.44 -1.51 -12.95
N LEU A 138 7.08 -0.81 -11.87
CA LEU A 138 7.26 0.64 -11.89
C LEU A 138 8.72 1.05 -11.71
N PHE A 139 9.50 0.32 -10.91
CA PHE A 139 10.91 0.66 -10.77
C PHE A 139 11.69 0.29 -12.03
N GLU A 140 11.33 -0.82 -12.69
CA GLU A 140 11.94 -1.14 -13.99
C GLU A 140 11.57 -0.09 -15.03
N ALA A 141 10.31 0.37 -15.03
CA ALA A 141 9.89 1.41 -15.96
C ALA A 141 10.66 2.71 -15.73
N ALA A 142 11.09 2.96 -14.50
CA ALA A 142 11.91 4.13 -14.18
C ALA A 142 13.38 3.95 -14.60
N GLY A 143 13.75 2.74 -15.03
CA GLY A 143 15.08 2.47 -15.55
C GLY A 143 16.02 1.75 -14.59
N PHE A 144 15.51 1.21 -13.50
CA PHE A 144 16.35 0.52 -12.52
C PHE A 144 16.35 -0.99 -12.73
N PRO A 145 17.50 -1.65 -12.53
CA PRO A 145 17.47 -3.09 -12.32
C PRO A 145 16.86 -3.39 -10.96
N VAL A 146 16.01 -4.40 -10.90
CA VAL A 146 15.28 -4.75 -9.69
C VAL A 146 15.59 -6.19 -9.31
N GLN A 147 15.93 -6.41 -8.04
CA GLN A 147 16.14 -7.77 -7.54
C GLN A 147 15.35 -7.94 -6.24
N ASN A 148 15.14 -9.20 -5.87
CA ASN A 148 14.40 -9.52 -4.67
C ASN A 148 15.34 -9.74 -3.49
N TYR A 149 14.81 -9.51 -2.28
CA TYR A 149 15.44 -9.97 -1.05
C TYR A 149 14.44 -10.86 -0.32
N ARG A 150 14.96 -11.85 0.41
CA ARG A 150 14.09 -12.81 1.09
C ARG A 150 13.27 -12.11 2.16
N TYR A 151 12.01 -12.52 2.27
CA TYR A 151 11.10 -11.92 3.23
C TYR A 151 10.18 -12.96 3.87
N TYR A 152 9.43 -13.71 3.06
CA TYR A 152 8.42 -14.64 3.54
C TYR A 152 8.97 -16.05 3.63
N ASP A 153 8.66 -16.72 4.75
CA ASP A 153 9.04 -18.12 4.95
C ASP A 153 7.76 -18.96 4.96
N ALA A 154 7.57 -19.76 3.91
CA ALA A 154 6.35 -20.57 3.78
C ALA A 154 6.27 -21.65 4.86
N ALA A 155 7.40 -22.13 5.35
CA ALA A 155 7.39 -23.20 6.35
C ALA A 155 6.81 -22.72 7.68
N SER A 156 7.10 -21.49 8.07
CA SER A 156 6.60 -20.92 9.32
C SER A 156 5.40 -20.01 9.14
N ASN A 157 5.05 -19.70 7.89
CA ASN A 157 4.05 -18.68 7.56
C ASN A 157 4.39 -17.34 8.21
N GLY A 158 5.66 -17.01 8.23
CA GLY A 158 6.15 -15.80 8.88
C GLY A 158 7.29 -15.18 8.11
N VAL A 159 8.09 -14.37 8.80
CA VAL A 159 9.22 -13.66 8.20
C VAL A 159 10.46 -14.54 8.25
N ASN A 160 11.18 -14.58 7.13
CA ASN A 160 12.51 -15.20 7.07
C ASN A 160 13.52 -14.15 7.54
N ARG A 161 13.68 -14.02 8.85
CA ARG A 161 14.48 -12.94 9.41
C ARG A 161 15.95 -13.04 9.03
N ALA A 162 16.52 -14.24 9.15
CA ALA A 162 17.94 -14.41 8.81
C ALA A 162 18.19 -14.12 7.34
N GLY A 163 17.32 -14.65 6.47
CA GLY A 163 17.47 -14.43 5.03
C GLY A 163 17.32 -12.97 4.65
N LEU A 164 16.35 -12.30 5.27
CA LEU A 164 16.12 -10.88 5.03
C LEU A 164 17.38 -10.05 5.33
N LEU A 165 17.95 -10.24 6.50
CA LEU A 165 19.12 -9.46 6.90
C LEU A 165 20.33 -9.82 6.06
N GLU A 166 20.51 -11.10 5.77
CA GLU A 166 21.61 -11.55 4.93
C GLU A 166 21.55 -10.91 3.54
N ASP A 167 20.35 -10.93 2.94
CA ASP A 167 20.20 -10.39 1.60
C ASP A 167 20.39 -8.87 1.57
N LEU A 168 19.86 -8.15 2.57
CA LEU A 168 20.05 -6.70 2.61
C LEU A 168 21.54 -6.34 2.77
N ASN A 169 22.28 -7.14 3.56
CA ASN A 169 23.71 -6.94 3.69
C ASN A 169 24.46 -7.23 2.40
N ALA A 170 23.96 -8.15 1.59
CA ALA A 170 24.63 -8.54 0.36
C ALA A 170 24.38 -7.61 -0.82
N LEU A 171 23.41 -6.71 -0.70
CA LEU A 171 23.12 -5.76 -1.79
C LEU A 171 24.30 -4.82 -2.03
N PRO A 172 24.49 -4.36 -3.27
CA PRO A 172 25.49 -3.31 -3.49
C PRO A 172 25.18 -2.11 -2.59
N ALA A 173 26.23 -1.47 -2.11
CA ALA A 173 26.07 -0.31 -1.23
C ALA A 173 25.24 0.76 -1.93
N ARG A 174 24.43 1.49 -1.15
CA ARG A 174 23.57 2.55 -1.65
C ARG A 174 22.47 2.04 -2.60
N SER A 175 22.02 0.81 -2.37
CA SER A 175 20.85 0.30 -3.08
C SER A 175 19.58 0.96 -2.54
N ILE A 176 18.55 1.02 -3.37
CA ILE A 176 17.24 1.50 -2.97
C ILE A 176 16.45 0.28 -2.48
N VAL A 177 15.99 0.32 -1.24
CA VAL A 177 15.30 -0.82 -0.63
C VAL A 177 13.84 -0.45 -0.38
N VAL A 178 12.94 -1.14 -1.07
CA VAL A 178 11.50 -0.94 -0.92
C VAL A 178 11.00 -1.80 0.23
N LEU A 179 10.26 -1.19 1.14
CA LEU A 179 9.78 -1.84 2.35
C LEU A 179 8.30 -1.51 2.53
N HIS A 180 7.50 -2.52 2.89
CA HIS A 180 6.10 -2.30 3.22
C HIS A 180 6.02 -1.91 4.70
N ALA A 181 5.53 -0.71 4.98
CA ALA A 181 5.53 -0.20 6.35
C ALA A 181 4.55 -0.94 7.25
N CYS A 182 3.46 -1.47 6.67
CA CYS A 182 2.48 -2.26 7.40
C CYS A 182 1.60 -3.01 6.40
N CYS A 183 0.90 -4.03 6.88
CA CYS A 183 -0.12 -4.74 6.10
C CYS A 183 0.44 -5.25 4.77
N HIS A 184 1.46 -6.07 4.87
CA HIS A 184 2.22 -6.53 3.70
C HIS A 184 1.31 -7.15 2.64
N ASN A 185 1.42 -6.66 1.43
CA ASN A 185 0.72 -7.21 0.27
C ASN A 185 1.74 -8.00 -0.54
N PRO A 186 1.60 -9.31 -0.72
CA PRO A 186 0.38 -10.09 -0.61
C PRO A 186 0.24 -10.99 0.64
N THR A 187 1.21 -11.01 1.53
CA THR A 187 1.28 -12.09 2.53
C THR A 187 0.46 -11.83 3.79
N GLY A 188 0.26 -10.59 4.16
CA GLY A 188 -0.31 -10.27 5.46
C GLY A 188 0.67 -10.41 6.62
N VAL A 189 1.93 -10.69 6.33
CA VAL A 189 2.96 -10.92 7.35
C VAL A 189 3.82 -9.67 7.48
N ASP A 190 3.84 -9.08 8.67
CA ASP A 190 4.55 -7.83 8.90
C ASP A 190 5.76 -8.04 9.81
N LEU A 191 6.72 -7.13 9.68
CA LEU A 191 7.86 -7.07 10.61
C LEU A 191 7.39 -6.52 11.96
N GLU A 192 7.94 -7.09 13.03
CA GLU A 192 7.73 -6.55 14.37
C GLU A 192 8.76 -5.43 14.62
N LEU A 193 8.56 -4.69 15.71
CA LEU A 193 9.44 -3.54 15.98
C LEU A 193 10.91 -3.92 16.07
N ASP A 194 11.22 -5.04 16.73
CA ASP A 194 12.61 -5.48 16.83
C ASP A 194 13.19 -5.83 15.46
N ASP A 195 12.37 -6.41 14.57
CA ASP A 195 12.80 -6.67 13.21
C ASP A 195 13.14 -5.38 12.50
N TRP A 196 12.28 -4.37 12.66
CA TRP A 196 12.50 -3.07 12.03
C TRP A 196 13.80 -2.44 12.49
N LYS A 197 14.13 -2.57 13.80
CA LYS A 197 15.38 -2.03 14.30
C LYS A 197 16.59 -2.70 13.66
N GLN A 198 16.53 -4.01 13.48
CA GLN A 198 17.62 -4.74 12.84
C GLN A 198 17.74 -4.38 11.37
N VAL A 199 16.63 -4.25 10.68
CA VAL A 199 16.63 -3.81 9.29
C VAL A 199 17.26 -2.43 9.17
N LEU A 200 16.84 -1.52 10.04
CA LEU A 200 17.36 -0.15 10.04
C LEU A 200 18.88 -0.14 10.22
N ASP A 201 19.38 -0.96 11.13
CA ASP A 201 20.84 -1.03 11.36
C ASP A 201 21.59 -1.43 10.08
N VAL A 202 21.06 -2.42 9.35
CA VAL A 202 21.70 -2.84 8.10
C VAL A 202 21.63 -1.74 7.06
N LEU A 203 20.46 -1.09 6.94
CA LEU A 203 20.32 -0.02 5.95
C LEU A 203 21.29 1.11 6.22
N LYS A 204 21.48 1.46 7.48
CA LYS A 204 22.43 2.52 7.84
C LYS A 204 23.87 2.08 7.52
N ALA A 205 24.23 0.87 7.91
CA ALA A 205 25.60 0.39 7.71
C ALA A 205 25.98 0.33 6.24
N LYS A 206 25.04 -0.02 5.36
CA LYS A 206 25.30 -0.14 3.93
C LYS A 206 25.05 1.14 3.16
N GLY A 207 24.53 2.17 3.81
CA GLY A 207 24.17 3.40 3.14
C GLY A 207 23.01 3.25 2.17
N HIS A 208 22.15 2.25 2.39
CA HIS A 208 21.00 2.03 1.54
C HIS A 208 19.97 3.16 1.69
N VAL A 209 19.17 3.34 0.65
CA VAL A 209 18.11 4.35 0.62
C VAL A 209 16.78 3.66 0.88
N PRO A 210 16.17 3.86 2.05
CA PRO A 210 14.87 3.25 2.31
C PRO A 210 13.76 3.94 1.53
N PHE A 211 12.85 3.14 0.98
CA PHE A 211 11.65 3.63 0.33
C PHE A 211 10.48 2.86 0.94
N LEU A 212 9.82 3.48 1.92
CA LEU A 212 8.70 2.86 2.62
C LEU A 212 7.42 3.08 1.83
N ASP A 213 6.64 2.01 1.66
CA ASP A 213 5.33 2.08 1.02
C ASP A 213 4.28 1.82 2.08
N ILE A 214 3.38 2.78 2.29
CA ILE A 214 2.32 2.63 3.29
C ILE A 214 0.96 2.88 2.63
N ALA A 215 0.36 1.79 2.16
CA ALA A 215 -0.92 1.85 1.45
C ALA A 215 -2.11 1.51 2.34
N TYR A 216 -1.86 1.02 3.55
CA TYR A 216 -2.92 0.46 4.40
C TYR A 216 -2.88 0.98 5.83
N GLN A 217 -2.43 2.22 6.02
CA GLN A 217 -2.38 2.79 7.37
C GLN A 217 -3.77 2.79 7.99
N GLY A 218 -3.89 2.18 9.16
CA GLY A 218 -5.14 2.06 9.89
C GLY A 218 -5.83 0.72 9.74
N PHE A 219 -5.35 -0.14 8.83
CA PHE A 219 -5.94 -1.46 8.63
C PHE A 219 -5.26 -2.58 9.41
N GLY A 220 -4.10 -2.31 10.00
CA GLY A 220 -3.41 -3.32 10.79
C GLY A 220 -3.84 -3.25 12.25
N ASN A 221 -3.24 -2.37 13.00
CA ASN A 221 -3.52 -2.21 14.42
C ASN A 221 -4.11 -0.85 14.78
N GLY A 222 -3.96 0.13 13.90
CA GLY A 222 -4.45 1.47 14.14
C GLY A 222 -3.65 2.48 13.36
N ILE A 223 -4.15 3.70 13.28
CA ILE A 223 -3.49 4.76 12.51
C ILE A 223 -2.09 5.03 13.05
N GLU A 224 -1.97 5.21 14.36
CA GLU A 224 -0.67 5.52 14.97
C GLU A 224 0.24 4.28 14.95
N GLU A 225 -0.32 3.14 15.32
CA GLU A 225 0.46 1.90 15.38
C GLU A 225 1.04 1.52 14.03
N ASP A 226 0.26 1.71 12.97
CA ASP A 226 0.70 1.30 11.63
C ASP A 226 1.77 2.22 11.06
N ALA A 227 1.97 3.39 11.65
CA ALA A 227 3.03 4.30 11.24
C ALA A 227 4.32 4.07 12.04
N ALA A 228 4.38 3.04 12.86
CA ALA A 228 5.52 2.85 13.77
C ALA A 228 6.86 2.76 13.02
N ALA A 229 6.88 2.05 11.88
CA ALA A 229 8.11 1.94 11.10
C ALA A 229 8.55 3.30 10.57
N VAL A 230 7.59 4.08 10.04
CA VAL A 230 7.90 5.42 9.54
C VAL A 230 8.51 6.27 10.64
N ARG A 231 7.93 6.20 11.84
CA ARG A 231 8.40 7.02 12.96
C ARG A 231 9.74 6.55 13.50
N LEU A 232 9.99 5.24 13.46
CA LEU A 232 11.32 4.73 13.81
C LEU A 232 12.38 5.27 12.85
N PHE A 233 12.09 5.21 11.55
CA PHE A 233 13.03 5.71 10.55
C PHE A 233 13.21 7.22 10.69
N ALA A 234 12.14 7.94 11.07
CA ALA A 234 12.22 9.38 11.26
C ALA A 234 13.21 9.78 12.35
N GLN A 235 13.44 8.89 13.32
CA GLN A 235 14.37 9.16 14.42
C GLN A 235 15.79 8.67 14.14
N SER A 236 16.01 8.07 12.97
CA SER A 236 17.26 7.38 12.67
C SER A 236 18.38 8.27 12.15
N GLY A 237 18.04 9.45 11.67
CA GLY A 237 18.99 10.32 10.99
C GLY A 237 19.12 10.04 9.50
N LEU A 238 18.50 8.99 9.00
CA LEU A 238 18.56 8.68 7.56
C LEU A 238 17.63 9.60 6.77
N SER A 239 18.03 9.87 5.53
CA SER A 239 17.10 10.40 4.52
C SER A 239 16.39 9.21 3.89
N PHE A 240 15.08 9.34 3.68
CA PHE A 240 14.31 8.23 3.14
C PHE A 240 13.02 8.74 2.49
N PHE A 241 12.38 7.85 1.77
CA PHE A 241 11.16 8.12 1.00
C PHE A 241 9.99 7.36 1.61
N VAL A 242 8.80 7.98 1.54
CA VAL A 242 7.56 7.31 1.92
C VAL A 242 6.52 7.58 0.84
N SER A 243 5.98 6.52 0.24
CA SER A 243 4.79 6.64 -0.59
C SER A 243 3.59 6.26 0.26
N SER A 244 2.54 7.06 0.20
CA SER A 244 1.33 6.80 0.97
C SER A 244 0.11 6.89 0.07
N SER A 245 -0.96 6.22 0.48
CA SER A 245 -2.16 6.13 -0.33
C SER A 245 -3.38 6.23 0.57
N PHE A 246 -4.41 6.89 0.05
CA PHE A 246 -5.70 7.00 0.73
C PHE A 246 -6.79 6.24 -0.02
N SER A 247 -6.39 5.42 -1.00
CA SER A 247 -7.35 4.61 -1.75
C SER A 247 -8.17 3.71 -0.83
N LYS A 248 -7.51 3.09 0.15
CA LYS A 248 -8.17 2.12 1.02
C LYS A 248 -8.73 2.78 2.28
N SER A 249 -7.94 3.63 2.93
CA SER A 249 -8.35 4.19 4.22
C SER A 249 -9.52 5.17 4.10
N PHE A 250 -9.73 5.73 2.91
CA PHE A 250 -10.89 6.60 2.65
C PHE A 250 -11.86 5.97 1.67
N SER A 251 -11.58 4.75 1.22
CA SER A 251 -12.40 4.07 0.20
C SER A 251 -12.58 4.94 -1.05
N LEU A 252 -11.50 5.57 -1.47
CA LEU A 252 -11.49 6.48 -2.61
C LEU A 252 -10.64 5.93 -3.76
N TYR A 253 -10.78 4.65 -4.01
CA TYR A 253 -9.93 3.93 -4.98
C TYR A 253 -9.82 4.65 -6.32
N GLY A 254 -10.96 5.07 -6.86
CA GLY A 254 -11.01 5.67 -8.18
C GLY A 254 -10.64 7.14 -8.22
N GLU A 255 -10.46 7.77 -7.07
CA GLU A 255 -10.15 9.20 -7.02
C GLU A 255 -8.64 9.47 -7.05
N ARG A 256 -7.83 8.42 -6.96
CA ARG A 256 -6.37 8.49 -7.09
C ARG A 256 -5.73 9.48 -6.13
N VAL A 257 -5.79 9.18 -4.84
CA VAL A 257 -5.30 10.07 -3.79
C VAL A 257 -4.11 9.43 -3.09
N GLY A 258 -2.95 10.03 -3.26
CA GLY A 258 -1.72 9.57 -2.60
C GLY A 258 -0.76 10.72 -2.39
N ALA A 259 0.42 10.40 -1.88
CA ALA A 259 1.43 11.42 -1.62
C ALA A 259 2.80 10.79 -1.57
N LEU A 260 3.80 11.57 -1.98
CA LEU A 260 5.21 11.22 -1.82
C LEU A 260 5.80 12.12 -0.76
N SER A 261 6.42 11.54 0.27
CA SER A 261 7.12 12.31 1.30
C SER A 261 8.59 11.91 1.28
N ILE A 262 9.46 12.90 1.43
CA ILE A 262 10.91 12.68 1.43
C ILE A 262 11.50 13.37 2.66
N VAL A 263 12.22 12.60 3.46
CA VAL A 263 12.88 13.13 4.66
C VAL A 263 14.29 13.55 4.27
N THR A 264 14.64 14.79 4.62
CA THR A 264 15.91 15.39 4.28
C THR A 264 16.69 15.77 5.54
N GLU A 265 17.87 16.34 5.36
CA GLU A 265 18.72 16.70 6.49
C GLU A 265 18.52 18.12 7.00
N SER A 266 17.83 18.97 6.24
CA SER A 266 17.66 20.37 6.63
C SER A 266 16.54 21.01 5.82
N ARG A 267 16.04 22.14 6.33
CA ARG A 267 15.05 22.92 5.60
C ARG A 267 15.58 23.37 4.24
N ASP A 268 16.84 23.74 4.18
CA ASP A 268 17.46 24.17 2.93
C ASP A 268 17.50 23.03 1.92
N GLU A 269 17.86 21.83 2.38
CA GLU A 269 17.87 20.67 1.51
C GLU A 269 16.45 20.31 1.06
N SER A 270 15.47 20.47 1.95
CA SER A 270 14.06 20.24 1.57
C SER A 270 13.64 21.14 0.41
N ALA A 271 14.05 22.42 0.46
CA ALA A 271 13.70 23.34 -0.61
C ALA A 271 14.29 22.90 -1.95
N ARG A 272 15.53 22.43 -1.94
CA ARG A 272 16.17 21.96 -3.17
C ARG A 272 15.49 20.68 -3.69
N VAL A 273 15.21 19.75 -2.77
CA VAL A 273 14.54 18.50 -3.16
C VAL A 273 13.17 18.80 -3.76
N LEU A 274 12.39 19.65 -3.10
CA LEU A 274 11.08 20.00 -3.60
C LEU A 274 11.16 20.59 -5.01
N SER A 275 12.13 21.48 -5.23
CA SER A 275 12.25 22.10 -6.55
C SER A 275 12.47 21.08 -7.66
N GLN A 276 13.23 20.03 -7.38
CA GLN A 276 13.48 19.00 -8.39
C GLN A 276 12.32 18.01 -8.53
N VAL A 277 11.68 17.68 -7.42
CA VAL A 277 10.50 16.82 -7.49
C VAL A 277 9.39 17.50 -8.29
N LYS A 278 9.24 18.81 -8.14
CA LYS A 278 8.26 19.56 -8.92
C LYS A 278 8.53 19.43 -10.41
N ARG A 279 9.79 19.39 -10.83
CA ARG A 279 10.11 19.19 -12.25
C ARG A 279 9.68 17.80 -12.73
N VAL A 280 9.84 16.80 -11.87
CA VAL A 280 9.38 15.45 -12.23
C VAL A 280 7.86 15.44 -12.39
N ILE A 281 7.15 16.07 -11.47
CA ILE A 281 5.69 16.16 -11.54
C ILE A 281 5.26 16.91 -12.80
N ARG A 282 5.88 18.05 -13.05
CA ARG A 282 5.49 18.94 -14.14
C ARG A 282 5.56 18.25 -15.50
N THR A 283 6.56 17.40 -15.70
CA THR A 283 6.72 16.72 -16.97
C THR A 283 5.96 15.39 -17.04
N ASN A 284 5.34 14.97 -15.94
CA ASN A 284 4.57 13.73 -15.91
C ASN A 284 3.08 14.00 -16.13
N TYR A 285 2.48 14.84 -15.30
CA TYR A 285 1.05 15.18 -15.43
C TYR A 285 0.77 16.65 -15.11
N SER A 286 1.78 17.48 -15.08
CA SER A 286 1.70 18.92 -14.87
C SER A 286 1.36 19.29 -13.44
N ASN A 287 0.21 18.91 -12.93
CA ASN A 287 -0.19 19.11 -11.55
C ASN A 287 -1.29 18.10 -11.23
N PRO A 288 -1.50 17.81 -9.95
CA PRO A 288 -2.42 16.73 -9.60
C PRO A 288 -3.88 17.16 -9.66
N PRO A 289 -4.81 16.20 -9.65
CA PRO A 289 -6.23 16.50 -9.62
C PRO A 289 -6.69 16.98 -8.25
N THR A 290 -7.81 17.68 -8.21
CA THR A 290 -8.25 18.38 -7.01
C THR A 290 -9.14 17.55 -6.10
N HIS A 291 -10.13 16.84 -6.66
CA HIS A 291 -11.29 16.41 -5.88
C HIS A 291 -10.91 15.51 -4.71
N GLY A 292 -10.21 14.41 -4.99
CA GLY A 292 -9.94 13.43 -3.94
C GLY A 292 -9.11 13.99 -2.81
N ALA A 293 -8.04 14.72 -3.15
CA ALA A 293 -7.18 15.29 -2.12
C ALA A 293 -7.91 16.38 -1.32
N SER A 294 -8.80 17.12 -1.98
CA SER A 294 -9.62 18.12 -1.28
C SER A 294 -10.50 17.45 -0.23
N VAL A 295 -11.11 16.32 -0.58
CA VAL A 295 -11.94 15.56 0.36
C VAL A 295 -11.09 15.07 1.55
N VAL A 296 -9.96 14.46 1.26
CA VAL A 296 -9.09 13.94 2.32
C VAL A 296 -8.62 15.09 3.22
N SER A 297 -8.20 16.20 2.62
CA SER A 297 -7.74 17.36 3.38
C SER A 297 -8.86 17.88 4.30
N SER A 298 -10.08 17.98 3.78
CA SER A 298 -11.22 18.46 4.59
C SER A 298 -11.46 17.56 5.79
N VAL A 299 -11.38 16.24 5.59
CA VAL A 299 -11.60 15.31 6.70
C VAL A 299 -10.45 15.42 7.73
N LEU A 300 -9.21 15.40 7.26
CA LEU A 300 -8.07 15.42 8.17
C LEU A 300 -7.99 16.70 8.99
N ASN A 301 -8.48 17.81 8.43
CA ASN A 301 -8.35 19.11 9.08
C ASN A 301 -9.61 19.53 9.85
N SER A 302 -10.64 18.69 9.89
CA SER A 302 -11.85 18.93 10.66
C SER A 302 -11.87 17.98 11.84
N PRO A 303 -11.80 18.47 13.08
CA PRO A 303 -11.83 17.53 14.22
C PRO A 303 -13.05 16.62 14.20
N GLU A 304 -14.19 17.13 13.81
CA GLU A 304 -15.42 16.34 13.78
C GLU A 304 -15.36 15.27 12.69
N LEU A 305 -14.96 15.63 11.46
CA LEU A 305 -14.88 14.66 10.38
C LEU A 305 -13.72 13.70 10.59
N ARG A 306 -12.61 14.17 11.17
CA ARG A 306 -11.50 13.31 11.48
C ARG A 306 -11.93 12.22 12.46
N ALA A 307 -12.67 12.57 13.50
CA ALA A 307 -13.14 11.60 14.48
C ALA A 307 -14.07 10.58 13.84
N LEU A 308 -14.98 11.04 12.96
CA LEU A 308 -15.88 10.15 12.26
C LEU A 308 -15.12 9.19 11.35
N TRP A 309 -14.14 9.71 10.62
CA TRP A 309 -13.32 8.88 9.75
C TRP A 309 -12.54 7.83 10.53
N GLU A 310 -11.96 8.22 11.66
CA GLU A 310 -11.24 7.25 12.49
C GLU A 310 -12.15 6.15 12.99
N GLN A 311 -13.39 6.50 13.35
CA GLN A 311 -14.37 5.50 13.76
C GLN A 311 -14.69 4.54 12.61
N GLU A 312 -14.94 5.08 11.43
CA GLU A 312 -15.29 4.23 10.28
C GLU A 312 -14.14 3.33 9.87
N LEU A 313 -12.92 3.86 9.89
CA LEU A 313 -11.74 3.06 9.60
C LEU A 313 -11.57 1.94 10.63
N GLY A 314 -11.79 2.27 11.90
CA GLY A 314 -11.74 1.28 12.97
C GLY A 314 -12.76 0.17 12.77
N GLU A 315 -13.96 0.52 12.30
CA GLU A 315 -14.98 -0.49 12.02
C GLU A 315 -14.54 -1.42 10.90
N MET A 316 -13.91 -0.89 9.85
CA MET A 316 -13.39 -1.73 8.78
C MET A 316 -12.28 -2.65 9.28
N ARG A 317 -11.35 -2.11 10.06
CA ARG A 317 -10.27 -2.90 10.64
C ARG A 317 -10.80 -4.02 11.54
N ASP A 318 -11.77 -3.70 12.39
CA ASP A 318 -12.34 -4.68 13.31
C ASP A 318 -13.06 -5.78 12.54
N ARG A 319 -13.79 -5.43 11.48
CA ARG A 319 -14.50 -6.44 10.70
C ARG A 319 -13.52 -7.39 10.02
N ILE A 320 -12.42 -6.86 9.48
CA ILE A 320 -11.40 -7.72 8.88
C ILE A 320 -10.83 -8.69 9.92
N ARG A 321 -10.51 -8.18 11.11
CA ARG A 321 -9.99 -9.05 12.16
C ARG A 321 -11.00 -10.13 12.54
N ASP A 322 -12.26 -9.73 12.67
CA ASP A 322 -13.31 -10.70 13.03
C ASP A 322 -13.45 -11.77 11.95
N MET A 323 -13.34 -11.40 10.68
CA MET A 323 -13.44 -12.37 9.59
C MET A 323 -12.25 -13.32 9.57
N ARG A 324 -11.04 -12.82 9.88
CA ARG A 324 -9.88 -13.71 10.01
C ARG A 324 -10.10 -14.76 11.08
N LEU A 325 -10.56 -14.34 12.24
CA LEU A 325 -10.75 -15.25 13.35
C LEU A 325 -11.88 -16.24 13.06
N ALA A 326 -12.96 -15.75 12.46
CA ALA A 326 -14.08 -16.62 12.11
C ALA A 326 -13.67 -17.67 11.05
N MET A 327 -12.84 -17.26 10.09
CA MET A 327 -12.36 -18.20 9.07
C MET A 327 -11.51 -19.30 9.70
N VAL A 328 -10.60 -18.92 10.59
CA VAL A 328 -9.75 -19.89 11.27
C VAL A 328 -10.62 -20.89 12.05
N GLU A 329 -11.60 -20.37 12.79
CA GLU A 329 -12.47 -21.20 13.60
C GLU A 329 -13.30 -22.15 12.75
N GLN A 330 -13.88 -21.66 11.65
CA GLN A 330 -14.72 -22.50 10.82
C GLN A 330 -13.92 -23.53 10.04
N LEU A 331 -12.72 -23.19 9.58
CA LEU A 331 -11.88 -24.19 8.92
C LEU A 331 -11.59 -25.35 9.87
N ALA A 332 -11.26 -25.07 11.13
CA ALA A 332 -11.02 -26.11 12.11
C ALA A 332 -12.29 -26.93 12.36
N ALA A 333 -13.43 -26.25 12.48
CA ALA A 333 -14.71 -26.95 12.73
C ALA A 333 -15.10 -27.82 11.56
N HIS A 334 -14.75 -27.45 10.34
CA HIS A 334 -15.06 -28.26 9.15
C HIS A 334 -14.02 -29.35 8.91
N GLY A 335 -13.06 -29.51 9.81
CA GLY A 335 -12.14 -30.64 9.74
C GLY A 335 -10.92 -30.41 8.86
N ALA A 336 -10.54 -29.17 8.61
CA ALA A 336 -9.32 -28.89 7.85
C ALA A 336 -8.15 -29.61 8.51
N LYS A 337 -7.37 -30.33 7.72
CA LYS A 337 -6.24 -31.09 8.26
C LYS A 337 -5.05 -30.17 8.57
N ARG A 338 -4.92 -29.10 7.83
CA ARG A 338 -3.84 -28.14 8.05
C ARG A 338 -4.25 -27.12 9.10
N ASP A 339 -3.28 -26.67 9.88
CA ASP A 339 -3.51 -25.62 10.87
C ASP A 339 -3.46 -24.26 10.17
N PHE A 340 -4.60 -23.60 10.10
CA PHE A 340 -4.72 -22.28 9.48
C PHE A 340 -4.69 -21.14 10.51
N SER A 341 -4.29 -21.40 11.74
CA SER A 341 -4.30 -20.37 12.77
C SER A 341 -3.42 -19.17 12.42
N PHE A 342 -2.43 -19.36 11.53
CA PHE A 342 -1.57 -18.26 11.12
C PHE A 342 -2.35 -17.13 10.43
N VAL A 343 -3.48 -17.43 9.82
CA VAL A 343 -4.30 -16.40 9.17
C VAL A 343 -4.78 -15.38 10.20
N GLY A 344 -5.06 -15.83 11.44
CA GLY A 344 -5.47 -14.93 12.49
C GLY A 344 -4.37 -13.98 12.96
N ARG A 345 -3.12 -14.32 12.71
CA ARG A 345 -1.98 -13.47 13.10
C ARG A 345 -1.56 -12.50 12.01
N GLN A 346 -2.03 -12.69 10.79
CA GLN A 346 -1.69 -11.81 9.69
C GLN A 346 -2.48 -10.50 9.77
N ARG A 347 -2.02 -9.49 9.08
CA ARG A 347 -2.60 -8.15 9.19
C ARG A 347 -2.92 -7.56 7.84
N GLY A 348 -3.95 -6.71 7.81
CA GLY A 348 -4.36 -6.02 6.60
C GLY A 348 -5.41 -6.78 5.83
N MET A 349 -5.58 -6.40 4.57
CA MET A 349 -6.68 -6.93 3.76
C MET A 349 -6.41 -8.31 3.18
N PHE A 350 -5.16 -8.77 3.20
CA PHE A 350 -4.78 -9.97 2.47
C PHE A 350 -4.12 -11.01 3.36
N SER A 351 -4.23 -12.26 2.93
CA SER A 351 -3.48 -13.36 3.53
C SER A 351 -2.92 -14.26 2.44
N TYR A 352 -1.73 -14.76 2.68
CA TYR A 352 -1.20 -15.89 1.93
C TYR A 352 -1.78 -17.13 2.60
N SER A 353 -2.65 -17.82 1.86
CA SER A 353 -3.36 -18.97 2.42
C SER A 353 -2.49 -20.23 2.51
N GLY A 354 -1.43 -20.27 1.70
CA GLY A 354 -0.64 -21.50 1.58
C GLY A 354 -1.19 -22.50 0.59
N LEU A 355 -2.29 -22.18 -0.08
CA LEU A 355 -2.84 -23.04 -1.11
C LEU A 355 -1.93 -23.03 -2.34
N THR A 356 -1.77 -24.19 -2.95
CA THR A 356 -1.01 -24.30 -4.19
C THR A 356 -1.83 -23.75 -5.37
N ALA A 357 -1.14 -23.50 -6.48
CA ALA A 357 -1.82 -23.03 -7.68
C ALA A 357 -2.89 -24.05 -8.14
N ASP A 358 -2.60 -25.34 -8.01
CA ASP A 358 -3.59 -26.37 -8.37
C ASP A 358 -4.81 -26.32 -7.45
N GLN A 359 -4.59 -26.12 -6.15
CA GLN A 359 -5.71 -26.00 -5.23
C GLN A 359 -6.53 -24.75 -5.50
N VAL A 360 -5.88 -23.65 -5.83
CA VAL A 360 -6.58 -22.41 -6.20
C VAL A 360 -7.42 -22.64 -7.46
N GLU A 361 -6.86 -23.36 -8.43
CA GLU A 361 -7.61 -23.67 -9.65
C GLU A 361 -8.83 -24.55 -9.36
N ARG A 362 -8.70 -25.51 -8.45
CA ARG A 362 -9.84 -26.35 -8.05
C ARG A 362 -10.93 -25.53 -7.37
N LEU A 363 -10.54 -24.56 -6.51
CA LEU A 363 -11.53 -23.68 -5.89
C LEU A 363 -12.35 -22.96 -6.97
N LYS A 364 -11.67 -22.48 -8.00
CA LYS A 364 -12.33 -21.75 -9.07
C LYS A 364 -13.25 -22.65 -9.88
N THR A 365 -12.72 -23.77 -10.38
CA THR A 365 -13.47 -24.61 -11.31
C THR A 365 -14.57 -25.38 -10.63
N GLU A 366 -14.33 -25.91 -9.43
CA GLU A 366 -15.30 -26.76 -8.75
C GLU A 366 -16.30 -25.98 -7.91
N PHE A 367 -15.88 -24.85 -7.32
CA PHE A 367 -16.70 -24.16 -6.34
C PHE A 367 -17.00 -22.70 -6.69
N GLY A 368 -16.43 -22.16 -7.76
CA GLY A 368 -16.67 -20.79 -8.12
C GLY A 368 -16.05 -19.78 -7.16
N ILE A 369 -15.01 -20.19 -6.43
CA ILE A 369 -14.29 -19.31 -5.49
C ILE A 369 -12.99 -18.90 -6.16
N TYR A 370 -12.85 -17.61 -6.38
CA TYR A 370 -11.72 -17.03 -7.13
C TYR A 370 -10.70 -16.45 -6.17
N ALA A 371 -9.48 -16.96 -6.20
CA ALA A 371 -8.34 -16.46 -5.44
C ALA A 371 -7.18 -16.27 -6.40
N VAL A 372 -6.16 -15.56 -5.96
CA VAL A 372 -4.97 -15.36 -6.79
C VAL A 372 -4.15 -16.65 -6.81
N SER A 373 -3.56 -16.97 -7.95
CA SER A 373 -2.86 -18.26 -8.12
C SER A 373 -1.72 -18.48 -7.12
N THR A 374 -1.18 -17.40 -6.57
CA THR A 374 -0.13 -17.48 -5.54
C THR A 374 -0.66 -17.93 -4.18
N GLY A 375 -1.98 -18.05 -4.04
CA GLY A 375 -2.61 -18.35 -2.77
C GLY A 375 -3.08 -17.14 -1.99
N ARG A 376 -2.92 -15.95 -2.55
CA ARG A 376 -3.40 -14.74 -1.87
C ARG A 376 -4.92 -14.71 -1.88
N ILE A 377 -5.49 -14.42 -0.72
CA ILE A 377 -6.94 -14.18 -0.60
C ILE A 377 -7.16 -12.81 0.01
N CYS A 378 -8.27 -12.19 -0.37
CA CYS A 378 -8.67 -10.90 0.22
C CYS A 378 -9.61 -11.19 1.38
N VAL A 379 -9.08 -11.12 2.59
CA VAL A 379 -9.86 -11.34 3.80
C VAL A 379 -10.97 -10.30 3.93
N ALA A 380 -10.72 -9.10 3.42
CA ALA A 380 -11.71 -8.03 3.47
C ALA A 380 -12.93 -8.31 2.59
N ALA A 381 -12.89 -9.35 1.75
CA ALA A 381 -14.05 -9.75 0.94
C ALA A 381 -14.87 -10.85 1.60
N LEU A 382 -14.45 -11.36 2.75
CA LEU A 382 -15.25 -12.32 3.51
C LEU A 382 -16.41 -11.60 4.18
N ASN A 383 -17.53 -12.33 4.32
CA ASN A 383 -18.65 -11.84 5.10
C ASN A 383 -19.38 -13.04 5.69
N LYS A 384 -20.40 -12.77 6.50
CA LYS A 384 -21.12 -13.86 7.16
C LYS A 384 -21.85 -14.75 6.17
N SER A 385 -22.30 -14.18 5.04
CA SER A 385 -23.07 -14.98 4.09
C SER A 385 -22.20 -15.83 3.19
N ASN A 386 -20.91 -15.52 2.99
CA ASN A 386 -20.05 -16.33 2.13
C ASN A 386 -19.04 -17.18 2.89
N LEU A 387 -18.89 -16.96 4.18
CA LEU A 387 -17.82 -17.59 4.94
C LEU A 387 -17.97 -19.12 5.01
N GLU A 388 -19.18 -19.60 5.23
CA GLU A 388 -19.40 -21.05 5.33
C GLU A 388 -19.05 -21.76 4.03
N THR A 389 -19.39 -21.16 2.89
CA THR A 389 -19.05 -21.74 1.60
C THR A 389 -17.55 -21.80 1.39
N ILE A 390 -16.85 -20.73 1.81
CA ILE A 390 -15.41 -20.63 1.60
C ILE A 390 -14.65 -21.63 2.47
N THR A 391 -15.10 -21.87 3.70
CA THR A 391 -14.39 -22.74 4.64
C THR A 391 -14.78 -24.20 4.53
#